data_5d3d7ff0872af7c6b036bbb367439cac
#
_entry.id   5d3d7ff0872af7c6b036bbb367439cac
#
_cell.length_a   1.000
_cell.length_b   1.000
_cell.length_c   1.000
_cell.angle_alpha   90.00
_cell.angle_beta   90.00
_cell.angle_gamma   90.00
#
_symmetry.space_group_name_H-M   'P 1'
#
loop_
_entity.id
_entity.type
_entity.pdbx_description
1 polymer ?
#
loop_
_entity_poly.entity_id
_entity_poly.type
_entity_poly.pdbx_seq_one_letter_code
_entity_poly.pdbx_strand_id
1 'polypeptide(L)'
;MRKSEDYIQLPNRSSHNCFGCSPANTSGLQMSFYTDEATVYSKITVPDHLCGWNNLVHGGVLTTIMDEIMSWAAIYLLKRVAMTKSISVDFLKPVYVGNPLKAAGTVLENKGKHEALMEGCIYNKEEVCCAKATGTFAVFSPAVAKRLSITDSESLKWFERIFDLNR
;
A
#
# COMPACT_ATOMS: atom_id res chain seq x y z
N MET A 1 18.46 5.06 -12.05
CA MET A 1 18.10 4.25 -10.85
C MET A 1 18.75 4.90 -9.63
N ARG A 2 17.96 5.42 -8.68
CA ARG A 2 18.49 5.83 -7.37
C ARG A 2 18.96 4.57 -6.64
N LYS A 3 20.10 4.65 -5.93
CA LYS A 3 20.64 3.53 -5.15
C LYS A 3 19.67 3.21 -4.00
N SER A 4 19.63 1.98 -3.51
CA SER A 4 18.77 1.52 -2.41
C SER A 4 18.95 2.28 -1.08
N GLU A 5 19.94 3.16 -1.00
CA GLU A 5 20.28 3.98 0.17
C GLU A 5 19.42 5.25 0.29
N ASP A 6 18.63 5.59 -0.75
CA ASP A 6 17.84 6.83 -0.80
C ASP A 6 16.37 6.67 -0.37
N TYR A 7 15.95 5.48 0.09
CA TYR A 7 14.56 5.26 0.50
C TYR A 7 14.37 5.47 2.01
N ILE A 8 13.36 6.27 2.34
CA ILE A 8 12.92 6.48 3.73
C ILE A 8 11.93 5.37 4.08
N GLN A 9 12.19 4.63 5.15
CA GLN A 9 11.21 3.66 5.67
C GLN A 9 10.05 4.37 6.35
N LEU A 10 8.83 4.04 5.96
CA LEU A 10 7.63 4.56 6.60
C LEU A 10 7.36 3.78 7.90
N PRO A 11 7.11 4.46 9.03
CA PRO A 11 6.86 3.80 10.29
C PRO A 11 5.53 3.04 10.24
N ASN A 12 5.56 1.76 10.60
CA ASN A 12 4.36 0.97 10.85
C ASN A 12 4.20 0.75 12.35
N ARG A 13 2.99 0.45 12.81
CA ARG A 13 2.68 0.13 14.20
C ARG A 13 2.39 -1.37 14.34
N SER A 14 2.68 -1.93 15.52
CA SER A 14 2.38 -3.33 15.83
C SER A 14 1.03 -3.54 16.53
N SER A 15 0.36 -2.46 16.93
CA SER A 15 -0.87 -2.48 17.73
C SER A 15 -2.16 -2.61 16.90
N HIS A 16 -2.08 -3.19 15.71
CA HIS A 16 -3.26 -3.43 14.85
C HIS A 16 -3.19 -4.82 14.21
N ASN A 17 -4.29 -5.26 13.63
CA ASN A 17 -4.40 -6.58 13.01
C ASN A 17 -4.77 -6.52 11.52
N CYS A 18 -4.29 -5.49 10.79
CA CYS A 18 -4.53 -5.36 9.36
C CYS A 18 -3.99 -6.59 8.61
N PHE A 19 -4.81 -7.15 7.72
CA PHE A 19 -4.45 -8.30 6.89
C PHE A 19 -3.28 -7.99 5.94
N GLY A 20 -3.21 -6.78 5.40
CA GLY A 20 -2.14 -6.38 4.46
C GLY A 20 -0.82 -6.01 5.14
N CYS A 21 -0.86 -5.17 6.18
CA CYS A 21 0.36 -4.51 6.64
C CYS A 21 0.69 -4.66 8.12
N SER A 22 -0.12 -5.36 8.94
CA SER A 22 0.26 -5.55 10.35
C SER A 22 1.47 -6.47 10.50
N PRO A 23 2.57 -6.02 11.12
CA PRO A 23 3.70 -6.90 11.42
C PRO A 23 3.37 -7.97 12.49
N ALA A 24 2.29 -7.77 13.27
CA ALA A 24 1.83 -8.71 14.30
C ALA A 24 0.88 -9.78 13.73
N ASN A 25 0.28 -9.56 12.57
CA ASN A 25 -0.63 -10.53 11.95
C ASN A 25 0.15 -11.55 11.11
N THR A 26 0.50 -12.67 11.71
CA THR A 26 1.26 -13.75 11.04
C THR A 26 0.48 -14.47 9.93
N SER A 27 -0.84 -14.29 9.87
CA SER A 27 -1.70 -14.83 8.79
C SER A 27 -1.87 -13.83 7.63
N GLY A 28 -1.33 -12.61 7.76
CA GLY A 28 -1.39 -11.58 6.74
C GLY A 28 -0.12 -11.48 5.91
N LEU A 29 -0.04 -10.40 5.10
CA LEU A 29 1.07 -10.15 4.19
C LEU A 29 2.27 -9.45 4.87
N GLN A 30 2.07 -8.86 6.04
CA GLN A 30 3.09 -8.16 6.84
C GLN A 30 3.91 -7.15 6.01
N MET A 31 3.26 -6.43 5.11
CA MET A 31 3.93 -5.49 4.20
C MET A 31 4.62 -4.36 4.96
N SER A 32 5.82 -4.01 4.52
CA SER A 32 6.58 -2.84 4.97
C SER A 32 6.72 -1.85 3.82
N PHE A 33 6.74 -0.55 4.14
CA PHE A 33 6.67 0.49 3.12
C PHE A 33 7.85 1.45 3.21
N TYR A 34 8.25 1.95 2.04
CA TYR A 34 9.37 2.84 1.85
C TYR A 34 8.98 3.92 0.84
N THR A 35 9.65 5.05 0.84
CA THR A 35 9.37 6.13 -0.12
C THR A 35 10.63 6.81 -0.60
N ASP A 36 10.57 7.34 -1.81
CA ASP A 36 11.51 8.33 -2.39
C ASP A 36 10.88 9.74 -2.44
N GLU A 37 9.83 9.97 -1.63
CA GLU A 37 9.03 11.19 -1.52
C GLU A 37 8.01 11.40 -2.67
N ALA A 38 8.17 10.73 -3.81
CA ALA A 38 7.24 10.79 -4.94
C ALA A 38 6.40 9.53 -5.11
N THR A 39 6.93 8.40 -4.66
CA THR A 39 6.32 7.07 -4.78
C THR A 39 6.47 6.32 -3.46
N VAL A 40 5.48 5.53 -3.10
CA VAL A 40 5.58 4.58 -2.00
C VAL A 40 5.83 3.19 -2.56
N TYR A 41 6.77 2.47 -1.97
CA TYR A 41 7.22 1.14 -2.38
C TYR A 41 7.03 0.12 -1.27
N SER A 42 6.85 -1.14 -1.66
CA SER A 42 6.95 -2.28 -0.77
C SER A 42 7.72 -3.41 -1.45
N LYS A 43 8.58 -4.11 -0.71
CA LYS A 43 9.21 -5.35 -1.15
C LYS A 43 8.52 -6.50 -0.43
N ILE A 44 8.02 -7.47 -1.16
CA ILE A 44 7.23 -8.58 -0.60
C ILE A 44 7.59 -9.89 -1.31
N THR A 45 7.57 -10.97 -0.54
CA THR A 45 7.58 -12.34 -1.07
C THR A 45 6.29 -13.01 -0.56
N VAL A 46 5.41 -13.40 -1.49
CA VAL A 46 4.14 -14.02 -1.12
C VAL A 46 4.37 -15.47 -0.73
N PRO A 47 3.95 -15.89 0.49
CA PRO A 47 4.14 -17.27 0.95
C PRO A 47 3.23 -18.26 0.21
N ASP A 48 3.64 -19.53 0.21
CA ASP A 48 3.01 -20.61 -0.58
C ASP A 48 1.53 -20.83 -0.26
N HIS A 49 1.11 -20.64 0.99
CA HIS A 49 -0.28 -20.83 1.40
C HIS A 49 -1.26 -19.78 0.84
N LEU A 50 -0.75 -18.74 0.18
CA LEU A 50 -1.55 -17.71 -0.51
C LEU A 50 -1.58 -17.93 -2.04
N CYS A 51 -1.31 -19.15 -2.50
CA CYS A 51 -1.43 -19.52 -3.90
C CYS A 51 -2.90 -19.65 -4.34
N GLY A 52 -3.11 -19.46 -5.64
CA GLY A 52 -4.32 -19.83 -6.36
C GLY A 52 -4.11 -21.16 -7.10
N TRP A 53 -3.90 -21.10 -8.43
CA TRP A 53 -3.60 -22.28 -9.25
C TRP A 53 -2.11 -22.65 -9.16
N ASN A 54 -1.85 -23.92 -8.84
CA ASN A 54 -0.49 -24.42 -8.67
C ASN A 54 0.32 -23.53 -7.71
N ASN A 55 1.39 -22.91 -8.22
CA ASN A 55 2.26 -21.99 -7.48
C ASN A 55 2.06 -20.51 -7.86
N LEU A 56 0.96 -20.17 -8.55
CA LEU A 56 0.61 -18.79 -8.86
C LEU A 56 0.04 -18.10 -7.64
N VAL A 57 0.43 -16.86 -7.39
CA VAL A 57 -0.19 -16.03 -6.37
C VAL A 57 -1.66 -15.82 -6.70
N HIS A 58 -2.54 -16.00 -5.72
CA HIS A 58 -3.97 -15.77 -5.90
C HIS A 58 -4.26 -14.32 -6.29
N GLY A 59 -5.15 -14.09 -7.28
CA GLY A 59 -5.48 -12.75 -7.77
C GLY A 59 -5.98 -11.81 -6.67
N GLY A 60 -6.75 -12.31 -5.71
CA GLY A 60 -7.20 -11.54 -4.54
C GLY A 60 -6.03 -11.09 -3.66
N VAL A 61 -4.96 -11.89 -3.54
CA VAL A 61 -3.74 -11.49 -2.81
C VAL A 61 -3.01 -10.37 -3.54
N LEU A 62 -2.87 -10.45 -4.87
CA LEU A 62 -2.30 -9.36 -5.67
C LEU A 62 -3.15 -8.09 -5.55
N THR A 63 -4.48 -8.22 -5.54
CA THR A 63 -5.40 -7.09 -5.31
C THR A 63 -5.20 -6.47 -3.93
N THR A 64 -5.00 -7.28 -2.88
CA THR A 64 -4.68 -6.77 -1.53
C THR A 64 -3.36 -6.00 -1.52
N ILE A 65 -2.32 -6.51 -2.18
CA ILE A 65 -1.03 -5.80 -2.29
C ILE A 65 -1.22 -4.44 -2.99
N MET A 66 -2.05 -4.40 -4.05
CA MET A 66 -2.37 -3.16 -4.75
C MET A 66 -3.16 -2.18 -3.88
N ASP A 67 -4.15 -2.66 -3.15
CA ASP A 67 -4.95 -1.86 -2.23
C ASP A 67 -4.08 -1.22 -1.14
N GLU A 68 -3.23 -2.03 -0.50
CA GLU A 68 -2.31 -1.56 0.54
C GLU A 68 -1.31 -0.53 0.01
N ILE A 69 -0.66 -0.79 -1.13
CA ILE A 69 0.36 0.14 -1.65
C ILE A 69 -0.26 1.48 -2.06
N MET A 70 -1.47 1.48 -2.64
CA MET A 70 -2.20 2.69 -2.98
C MET A 70 -2.71 3.43 -1.74
N SER A 71 -3.20 2.71 -0.72
CA SER A 71 -3.62 3.29 0.56
C SER A 71 -2.46 4.01 1.25
N TRP A 72 -1.31 3.36 1.36
CA TRP A 72 -0.12 3.94 1.97
C TRP A 72 0.42 5.12 1.16
N ALA A 73 0.36 5.05 -0.17
CA ALA A 73 0.70 6.18 -1.04
C ALA A 73 -0.24 7.37 -0.79
N ALA A 74 -1.55 7.15 -0.69
CA ALA A 74 -2.51 8.21 -0.36
C ALA A 74 -2.24 8.81 1.03
N ILE A 75 -1.98 7.98 2.05
CA ILE A 75 -1.67 8.43 3.40
C ILE A 75 -0.41 9.31 3.41
N TYR A 76 0.68 8.81 2.82
CA TYR A 76 1.95 9.51 2.87
C TYR A 76 2.00 10.74 1.96
N LEU A 77 1.62 10.59 0.67
CA LEU A 77 1.78 11.66 -0.33
C LEU A 77 0.73 12.77 -0.20
N LEU A 78 -0.51 12.42 0.20
CA LEU A 78 -1.59 13.39 0.37
C LEU A 78 -1.75 13.89 1.81
N LYS A 79 -1.06 13.28 2.77
CA LYS A 79 -1.21 13.57 4.21
C LYS A 79 -2.67 13.46 4.66
N ARG A 80 -3.36 12.39 4.24
CA ARG A 80 -4.78 12.13 4.47
C ARG A 80 -5.00 10.70 4.95
N VAL A 81 -6.03 10.49 5.74
CA VAL A 81 -6.55 9.15 6.01
C VAL A 81 -7.31 8.70 4.76
N ALA A 82 -7.06 7.52 4.25
CA ALA A 82 -7.62 7.03 3.00
C ALA A 82 -8.45 5.76 3.22
N MET A 83 -9.56 5.66 2.49
CA MET A 83 -10.40 4.47 2.42
C MET A 83 -10.72 4.15 0.97
N THR A 84 -10.52 2.91 0.56
CA THR A 84 -10.78 2.43 -0.79
C THR A 84 -12.28 2.48 -1.09
N LYS A 85 -12.65 3.11 -2.20
CA LYS A 85 -14.02 3.12 -2.74
C LYS A 85 -14.19 2.09 -3.85
N SER A 86 -13.21 2.04 -4.75
CA SER A 86 -13.19 1.10 -5.86
C SER A 86 -11.75 0.84 -6.28
N ILE A 87 -11.52 -0.33 -6.85
CA ILE A 87 -10.23 -0.74 -7.42
C ILE A 87 -10.48 -1.54 -8.69
N SER A 88 -9.70 -1.26 -9.71
CA SER A 88 -9.64 -2.05 -10.95
C SER A 88 -8.22 -2.56 -11.11
N VAL A 89 -8.06 -3.85 -11.36
CA VAL A 89 -6.75 -4.51 -11.46
C VAL A 89 -6.64 -5.23 -12.78
N ASP A 90 -5.56 -4.97 -13.52
CA ASP A 90 -5.14 -5.69 -14.70
C ASP A 90 -3.99 -6.63 -14.35
N PHE A 91 -4.19 -7.93 -14.52
CA PHE A 91 -3.17 -8.96 -14.35
C PHE A 91 -2.46 -9.20 -15.67
N LEU A 92 -1.24 -8.70 -15.81
CA LEU A 92 -0.50 -8.63 -17.07
C LEU A 92 0.43 -9.82 -17.30
N LYS A 93 1.01 -10.35 -16.21
CA LYS A 93 1.96 -11.47 -16.23
C LYS A 93 1.73 -12.38 -15.03
N PRO A 94 2.02 -13.68 -15.15
CA PRO A 94 1.98 -14.60 -14.00
C PRO A 94 2.91 -14.13 -12.87
N VAL A 95 2.44 -14.24 -11.64
CA VAL A 95 3.22 -14.00 -10.42
C VAL A 95 3.25 -15.29 -9.62
N TYR A 96 4.43 -15.73 -9.22
CA TYR A 96 4.61 -16.99 -8.51
C TYR A 96 4.91 -16.75 -7.03
N VAL A 97 4.35 -17.60 -6.15
CA VAL A 97 4.67 -17.60 -4.72
C VAL A 97 6.17 -17.85 -4.51
N GLY A 98 6.72 -17.36 -3.42
CA GLY A 98 8.14 -17.50 -3.10
C GLY A 98 9.08 -16.56 -3.90
N ASN A 99 8.59 -15.90 -4.95
CA ASN A 99 9.42 -14.97 -5.71
C ASN A 99 9.36 -13.55 -5.12
N PRO A 100 10.49 -12.83 -5.10
CA PRO A 100 10.51 -11.43 -4.65
C PRO A 100 9.76 -10.53 -5.64
N LEU A 101 8.91 -9.66 -5.09
CA LEU A 101 8.13 -8.66 -5.80
C LEU A 101 8.44 -7.27 -5.26
N LYS A 102 8.24 -6.27 -6.11
CA LYS A 102 8.22 -4.86 -5.75
C LYS A 102 6.85 -4.28 -6.09
N ALA A 103 6.14 -3.76 -5.10
CA ALA A 103 4.94 -2.95 -5.33
C ALA A 103 5.30 -1.47 -5.29
N ALA A 104 4.65 -0.66 -6.12
CA ALA A 104 4.81 0.80 -6.16
C ALA A 104 3.43 1.46 -6.24
N GLY A 105 3.22 2.52 -5.44
CA GLY A 105 1.98 3.29 -5.40
C GLY A 105 2.21 4.78 -5.57
N THR A 106 1.39 5.43 -6.41
CA THR A 106 1.47 6.86 -6.69
C THR A 106 0.08 7.50 -6.74
N VAL A 107 0.05 8.83 -6.66
CA VAL A 107 -1.16 9.62 -6.89
C VAL A 107 -1.26 9.91 -8.38
N LEU A 108 -2.34 9.48 -9.04
CA LEU A 108 -2.65 9.88 -10.41
C LEU A 108 -3.34 11.25 -10.44
N GLU A 109 -4.32 11.44 -9.57
CA GLU A 109 -5.10 12.66 -9.53
C GLU A 109 -5.61 12.93 -8.11
N ASN A 110 -5.36 14.12 -7.59
CA ASN A 110 -5.99 14.61 -6.38
C ASN A 110 -7.29 15.34 -6.75
N LYS A 111 -8.42 14.67 -6.58
CA LYS A 111 -9.75 15.22 -6.91
C LYS A 111 -10.32 16.14 -5.82
N GLY A 112 -9.45 16.83 -5.10
CA GLY A 112 -9.78 17.82 -4.09
C GLY A 112 -9.84 17.24 -2.67
N LYS A 113 -10.77 17.74 -1.85
CA LYS A 113 -10.73 17.50 -0.38
C LYS A 113 -11.16 16.08 0.04
N HIS A 114 -11.86 15.35 -0.80
CA HIS A 114 -12.59 14.15 -0.37
C HIS A 114 -12.30 12.91 -1.22
N GLU A 115 -11.61 13.05 -2.34
CA GLU A 115 -11.35 11.94 -3.25
C GLU A 115 -9.99 12.07 -3.93
N ALA A 116 -9.34 10.93 -4.16
CA ALA A 116 -8.11 10.81 -4.95
C ALA A 116 -8.17 9.57 -5.84
N LEU A 117 -7.57 9.67 -7.02
CA LEU A 117 -7.29 8.54 -7.91
C LEU A 117 -5.84 8.13 -7.73
N MET A 118 -5.64 6.87 -7.42
CA MET A 118 -4.34 6.27 -7.15
C MET A 118 -3.97 5.25 -8.21
N GLU A 119 -2.68 5.04 -8.43
CA GLU A 119 -2.15 3.96 -9.26
C GLU A 119 -1.25 3.05 -8.41
N GLY A 120 -1.36 1.73 -8.64
CA GLY A 120 -0.49 0.71 -8.08
C GLY A 120 0.10 -0.17 -9.18
N CYS A 121 1.36 -0.58 -9.03
CA CYS A 121 2.01 -1.53 -9.92
C CYS A 121 2.76 -2.59 -9.10
N ILE A 122 2.74 -3.84 -9.57
CA ILE A 122 3.58 -4.93 -9.06
C ILE A 122 4.59 -5.32 -10.12
N TYR A 123 5.86 -5.35 -9.74
CA TYR A 123 6.99 -5.74 -10.59
C TYR A 123 7.64 -7.00 -10.05
N ASN A 124 8.09 -7.87 -10.94
CA ASN A 124 8.94 -9.00 -10.61
C ASN A 124 10.41 -8.58 -10.44
N LYS A 125 11.29 -9.54 -10.15
CA LYS A 125 12.73 -9.29 -9.95
C LYS A 125 13.47 -8.75 -11.19
N GLU A 126 12.91 -8.96 -12.40
CA GLU A 126 13.41 -8.42 -13.67
C GLU A 126 12.83 -7.03 -13.98
N GLU A 127 12.18 -6.36 -13.02
CA GLU A 127 11.51 -5.05 -13.19
C GLU A 127 10.40 -5.06 -14.25
N VAL A 128 9.84 -6.22 -14.57
CA VAL A 128 8.69 -6.34 -15.47
C VAL A 128 7.40 -6.12 -14.70
N CYS A 129 6.53 -5.23 -15.19
CA CYS A 129 5.22 -5.00 -14.60
C CYS A 129 4.33 -6.23 -14.80
N CYS A 130 3.95 -6.87 -13.71
CA CYS A 130 3.11 -8.09 -13.70
C CYS A 130 1.64 -7.81 -13.43
N ALA A 131 1.34 -6.75 -12.69
CA ALA A 131 -0.03 -6.29 -12.46
C ALA A 131 -0.04 -4.78 -12.29
N LYS A 132 -1.12 -4.14 -12.75
CA LYS A 132 -1.36 -2.72 -12.62
C LYS A 132 -2.77 -2.49 -12.10
N ALA A 133 -2.95 -1.51 -11.21
CA ALA A 133 -4.24 -1.14 -10.68
C ALA A 133 -4.46 0.36 -10.68
N THR A 134 -5.73 0.76 -10.80
CA THR A 134 -6.19 2.10 -10.46
C THR A 134 -7.26 1.99 -9.40
N GLY A 135 -7.23 2.89 -8.42
CA GLY A 135 -8.19 2.89 -7.33
C GLY A 135 -8.68 4.30 -7.00
N THR A 136 -9.99 4.41 -6.76
CA THR A 136 -10.58 5.64 -6.21
C THR A 136 -10.67 5.52 -4.70
N PHE A 137 -10.14 6.49 -3.99
CA PHE A 137 -10.06 6.53 -2.54
C PHE A 137 -10.84 7.74 -2.00
N ALA A 138 -11.67 7.51 -0.98
CA ALA A 138 -12.15 8.59 -0.14
C ALA A 138 -11.02 9.02 0.78
N VAL A 139 -10.75 10.33 0.85
CA VAL A 139 -9.67 10.88 1.66
C VAL A 139 -10.20 11.89 2.67
N PHE A 140 -9.67 11.83 3.89
CA PHE A 140 -10.14 12.61 5.02
C PHE A 140 -8.98 13.29 5.75
N SER A 141 -9.20 14.49 6.26
CA SER A 141 -8.27 15.01 7.27
C SER A 141 -8.34 14.14 8.54
N PRO A 142 -7.28 14.07 9.35
CA PRO A 142 -7.29 13.30 10.60
C PRO A 142 -8.46 13.66 11.53
N ALA A 143 -8.80 14.96 11.63
CA ALA A 143 -9.92 15.43 12.44
C ALA A 143 -11.28 14.90 11.96
N VAL A 144 -11.49 14.86 10.64
CA VAL A 144 -12.72 14.30 10.04
C VAL A 144 -12.77 12.80 10.23
N ALA A 145 -11.67 12.09 10.00
CA ALA A 145 -11.59 10.63 10.19
C ALA A 145 -11.91 10.23 11.64
N LYS A 146 -11.42 10.99 12.62
CA LYS A 146 -11.77 10.79 14.03
C LYS A 146 -13.26 11.00 14.29
N ARG A 147 -13.83 12.11 13.81
CA ARG A 147 -15.26 12.42 13.99
C ARG A 147 -16.16 11.36 13.37
N LEU A 148 -15.77 10.76 12.26
CA LEU A 148 -16.51 9.68 11.59
C LEU A 148 -16.20 8.28 12.17
N SER A 149 -15.42 8.19 13.24
CA SER A 149 -15.01 6.92 13.86
C SER A 149 -14.31 5.95 12.89
N ILE A 150 -13.66 6.49 11.84
CA ILE A 150 -12.84 5.72 10.90
C ILE A 150 -11.53 5.31 11.56
N THR A 151 -11.04 6.14 12.49
CA THR A 151 -9.77 5.94 13.18
C THR A 151 -9.88 6.31 14.65
N ASP A 152 -9.09 5.65 15.50
CA ASP A 152 -8.93 5.93 16.92
C ASP A 152 -7.81 6.94 17.22
N SER A 153 -7.66 7.30 18.49
CA SER A 153 -6.66 8.27 18.92
C SER A 153 -5.22 7.77 18.78
N GLU A 154 -4.99 6.47 18.84
CA GLU A 154 -3.67 5.86 18.65
C GLU A 154 -3.26 5.91 17.17
N SER A 155 -4.19 5.57 16.28
CA SER A 155 -4.00 5.70 14.84
C SER A 155 -3.71 7.13 14.41
N LEU A 156 -4.36 8.13 15.04
CA LEU A 156 -4.09 9.54 14.74
C LEU A 156 -2.65 9.93 15.04
N LYS A 157 -2.10 9.53 16.20
CA LYS A 157 -0.70 9.79 16.56
C LYS A 157 0.27 9.15 15.56
N TRP A 158 -0.09 7.98 15.03
CA TRP A 158 0.70 7.31 14.01
C TRP A 158 0.63 8.06 12.67
N PHE A 159 -0.53 8.53 12.24
CA PHE A 159 -0.66 9.37 11.04
C PHE A 159 0.18 10.65 11.16
N GLU A 160 0.17 11.32 12.33
CA GLU A 160 0.99 12.51 12.59
C GLU A 160 2.48 12.21 12.37
N ARG A 161 2.99 11.08 12.86
CA ARG A 161 4.39 10.66 12.64
C ARG A 161 4.70 10.48 11.14
N ILE A 162 3.79 9.86 10.37
CA ILE A 162 3.98 9.72 8.92
C ILE A 162 3.96 11.08 8.23
N PHE A 163 3.07 11.98 8.64
CA PHE A 163 2.92 13.28 8.02
C PHE A 163 4.12 14.20 8.29
N ASP A 164 4.82 14.01 9.38
CA ASP A 164 5.95 14.84 9.80
C ASP A 164 7.33 14.32 9.32
N LEU A 165 7.39 13.16 8.65
CA LEU A 165 8.65 12.57 8.19
C LEU A 165 9.51 13.47 7.29
N ASN A 166 8.95 14.51 6.68
CA ASN A 166 9.61 15.42 5.73
C ASN A 166 9.57 16.88 6.21
N ARG A 167 9.47 17.11 7.52
CA ARG A 167 9.58 18.45 8.11
C ARG A 167 10.93 18.71 8.70
#